data_66728225682e285c8c077d8a4a8eaeec
#
_entry.id   66728225682e285c8c077d8a4a8eaeec
#
_cell.length_a   1.000
_cell.length_b   1.000
_cell.length_c   1.000
_cell.angle_alpha   90.00
_cell.angle_beta   90.00
_cell.angle_gamma   90.00
#
_symmetry.space_group_name_H-M   'P 1'
#
loop_
_entity.id
_entity.type
_entity.pdbx_description
1 polymer ?
#
loop_
_entity_poly.entity_id
_entity_poly.type
_entity_poly.pdbx_seq_one_letter_code
_entity_poly.pdbx_strand_id
1 'polypeptide(L)'
;VGANLPFGENVDLEFGVQSVMALDSGFKALSPYARASLVLNRMNLRKKKQKLQYTTNLNYQIANSHFRKAGNPKTANPILNSSSMDVFFDDDTYFLGEAQTVMWGDAGGYAIGLIGLEQNYDLMGNWSIAFEGKFGAAGGGGVQTHGGLVIGAGLEFDYKFTNKLILSTG
;
A
#
# COMPACT_ATOMS: atom_id res chain seq x y z
N VAL A 1 10.28 -2.25 4.99
CA VAL A 1 11.52 -2.59 4.26
C VAL A 1 11.19 -3.64 3.20
N GLY A 2 11.55 -3.41 1.97
CA GLY A 2 11.26 -4.30 0.85
C GLY A 2 12.39 -4.41 -0.16
N ALA A 3 12.24 -5.34 -1.09
CA ALA A 3 13.10 -5.51 -2.25
C ALA A 3 12.21 -5.57 -3.49
N ASN A 4 12.47 -4.70 -4.45
CA ASN A 4 11.77 -4.62 -5.71
C ASN A 4 12.60 -5.31 -6.81
N LEU A 5 11.96 -6.19 -7.58
CA LEU A 5 12.54 -6.96 -8.66
C LEU A 5 11.76 -6.67 -9.95
N PRO A 6 12.25 -5.82 -10.84
CA PRO A 6 11.61 -5.59 -12.13
C PRO A 6 11.63 -6.85 -12.99
N PHE A 7 10.46 -7.21 -13.51
CA PHE A 7 10.23 -8.38 -14.37
C PHE A 7 9.77 -7.95 -15.76
N GLY A 8 10.72 -7.64 -16.62
CA GLY A 8 10.47 -7.06 -17.94
C GLY A 8 10.38 -5.53 -17.90
N GLU A 9 9.69 -4.95 -18.91
CA GLU A 9 9.59 -3.49 -19.06
C GLU A 9 8.39 -2.86 -18.32
N ASN A 10 7.43 -3.69 -17.89
CA ASN A 10 6.14 -3.19 -17.40
C ASN A 10 5.67 -3.86 -16.10
N VAL A 11 6.42 -4.79 -15.56
CA VAL A 11 6.03 -5.53 -14.35
C VAL A 11 7.13 -5.42 -13.30
N ASP A 12 6.75 -5.05 -12.10
CA ASP A 12 7.60 -5.03 -10.92
C ASP A 12 7.04 -5.96 -9.85
N LEU A 13 7.91 -6.74 -9.22
CA LEU A 13 7.58 -7.57 -8.08
C LEU A 13 8.34 -7.04 -6.86
N GLU A 14 7.63 -6.83 -5.77
CA GLU A 14 8.20 -6.35 -4.52
C GLU A 14 7.83 -7.31 -3.38
N PHE A 15 8.78 -7.58 -2.51
CA PHE A 15 8.61 -8.36 -1.30
C PHE A 15 9.17 -7.58 -0.12
N GLY A 16 8.45 -7.55 0.98
CA GLY A 16 8.92 -6.81 2.12
C GLY A 16 8.15 -7.06 3.41
N VAL A 17 8.47 -6.24 4.39
CA VAL A 17 7.79 -6.22 5.69
C VAL A 17 7.48 -4.78 6.03
N GLN A 18 6.23 -4.51 6.41
CA GLN A 18 5.76 -3.20 6.86
C GLN A 18 5.23 -3.27 8.29
N SER A 19 5.29 -2.18 9.01
CA SER A 19 4.65 -2.00 10.31
C SER A 19 3.44 -1.09 10.15
N VAL A 20 2.32 -1.47 10.74
CA VAL A 20 1.08 -0.69 10.73
C VAL A 20 0.67 -0.43 12.16
N MET A 21 0.33 0.81 12.49
CA MET A 21 -0.19 1.17 13.80
C MET A 21 -1.30 2.21 13.68
N ALA A 22 -2.29 2.12 14.56
CA ALA A 22 -3.28 3.17 14.75
C ALA A 22 -2.98 3.93 16.05
N LEU A 23 -3.01 5.24 15.97
CA LEU A 23 -2.54 6.11 17.06
C LEU A 23 -3.51 6.12 18.27
N ASP A 24 -4.80 5.88 18.03
CA ASP A 24 -5.86 6.01 19.04
C ASP A 24 -6.37 4.68 19.59
N SER A 25 -6.20 3.57 18.89
CA SER A 25 -6.75 2.26 19.24
C SER A 25 -5.78 1.29 19.89
N GLY A 26 -4.50 1.63 19.95
CA GLY A 26 -3.42 0.72 20.37
C GLY A 26 -3.19 -0.45 19.41
N PHE A 27 -3.82 -0.43 18.22
CA PHE A 27 -3.60 -1.43 17.18
C PHE A 27 -2.16 -1.37 16.67
N LYS A 28 -1.53 -2.52 16.58
CA LYS A 28 -0.19 -2.71 15.99
C LYS A 28 -0.18 -4.01 15.19
N ALA A 29 0.43 -3.96 14.03
CA ALA A 29 0.66 -5.15 13.21
C ALA A 29 2.03 -5.09 12.53
N LEU A 30 2.65 -6.25 12.38
CA LEU A 30 3.76 -6.49 11.46
C LEU A 30 3.21 -7.24 10.27
N SER A 31 3.51 -6.80 9.07
CA SER A 31 2.89 -7.34 7.86
C SER A 31 3.96 -7.66 6.81
N PRO A 32 4.41 -8.92 6.71
CA PRO A 32 5.08 -9.36 5.50
C PRO A 32 4.11 -9.24 4.30
N TYR A 33 4.62 -8.79 3.17
CA TYR A 33 3.83 -8.56 1.97
C TYR A 33 4.54 -9.03 0.70
N ALA A 34 3.72 -9.32 -0.31
CA ALA A 34 4.13 -9.50 -1.69
C ALA A 34 3.28 -8.61 -2.58
N ARG A 35 3.92 -7.79 -3.41
CA ARG A 35 3.29 -6.81 -4.29
C ARG A 35 3.69 -7.08 -5.74
N ALA A 36 2.74 -6.92 -6.66
CA ALA A 36 2.98 -6.91 -8.09
C ALA A 36 2.40 -5.62 -8.68
N SER A 37 3.22 -4.91 -9.44
CA SER A 37 2.82 -3.68 -10.14
C SER A 37 2.92 -3.89 -11.65
N LEU A 38 1.92 -3.42 -12.38
CA LEU A 38 1.83 -3.49 -13.84
C LEU A 38 1.64 -2.08 -14.40
N VAL A 39 2.59 -1.62 -15.21
CA VAL A 39 2.47 -0.37 -15.94
C VAL A 39 1.57 -0.60 -17.15
N LEU A 40 0.37 -0.03 -17.12
CA LEU A 40 -0.59 -0.06 -18.20
C LEU A 40 -0.29 1.09 -19.15
N ASN A 41 -0.01 0.78 -20.42
CA ASN A 41 0.36 1.79 -21.41
C ASN A 41 -0.72 2.85 -21.58
N ARG A 42 -0.33 4.08 -21.33
CA ARG A 42 -0.77 5.39 -21.85
C ARG A 42 -2.22 5.46 -22.35
N MET A 43 -3.16 5.64 -21.45
CA MET A 43 -4.49 6.11 -21.85
C MET A 43 -4.41 7.55 -22.37
N ASN A 44 -5.00 7.81 -23.53
CA ASN A 44 -5.17 9.15 -24.06
C ASN A 44 -6.33 9.86 -23.34
N LEU A 45 -6.11 10.35 -22.15
CA LEU A 45 -7.04 11.26 -21.48
C LEU A 45 -6.73 12.70 -21.94
N ARG A 46 -7.65 13.29 -22.73
CA ARG A 46 -7.57 14.68 -23.22
C ARG A 46 -6.27 15.04 -23.96
N LYS A 47 -5.80 14.19 -24.89
CA LYS A 47 -4.62 14.43 -25.74
C LYS A 47 -3.26 14.45 -25.00
N LYS A 48 -3.19 14.17 -23.72
CA LYS A 48 -1.94 13.91 -23.00
C LYS A 48 -1.79 12.40 -22.76
N LYS A 49 -0.60 11.87 -23.02
CA LYS A 49 -0.24 10.50 -22.69
C LYS A 49 -0.02 10.45 -21.18
N GLN A 50 -0.95 9.87 -20.43
CA GLN A 50 -0.79 9.63 -18.99
C GLN A 50 -0.37 8.19 -18.75
N LYS A 51 0.62 8.00 -17.89
CA LYS A 51 1.02 6.68 -17.39
C LYS A 51 -0.05 6.24 -16.39
N LEU A 52 -0.47 4.99 -16.49
CA LEU A 52 -1.36 4.34 -15.56
C LEU A 52 -0.64 3.13 -14.99
N GLN A 53 -0.70 2.94 -13.69
CA GLN A 53 -0.12 1.77 -13.04
C GLN A 53 -1.20 1.07 -12.22
N TYR A 54 -1.28 -0.25 -12.34
CA TYR A 54 -2.10 -1.09 -11.49
C TYR A 54 -1.19 -1.89 -10.57
N THR A 55 -1.50 -1.86 -9.27
CA THR A 55 -0.75 -2.61 -8.27
C THR A 55 -1.68 -3.52 -7.50
N THR A 56 -1.27 -4.75 -7.26
CA THR A 56 -1.94 -5.66 -6.33
C THR A 56 -0.96 -6.16 -5.27
N ASN A 57 -1.44 -6.35 -4.06
CA ASN A 57 -0.61 -6.66 -2.92
C ASN A 57 -1.32 -7.64 -1.99
N LEU A 58 -0.58 -8.63 -1.48
CA LEU A 58 -1.01 -9.55 -0.44
C LEU A 58 -0.23 -9.28 0.84
N ASN A 59 -0.95 -9.01 1.92
CA ASN A 59 -0.41 -8.72 3.24
C ASN A 59 -0.88 -9.76 4.25
N TYR A 60 0.04 -10.39 4.95
CA TYR A 60 -0.26 -11.19 6.14
C TYR A 60 -0.04 -10.36 7.39
N GLN A 61 -1.11 -9.94 8.07
CA GLN A 61 -1.02 -9.07 9.24
C GLN A 61 -0.89 -9.86 10.55
N ILE A 62 0.30 -9.84 11.14
CA ILE A 62 0.53 -10.32 12.50
C ILE A 62 0.10 -9.21 13.46
N ALA A 63 -1.21 -9.15 13.74
CA ALA A 63 -1.83 -8.08 14.50
C ALA A 63 -1.96 -8.42 15.99
N ASN A 64 -1.92 -7.40 16.85
CA ASN A 64 -2.27 -7.57 18.27
C ASN A 64 -3.80 -7.67 18.49
N SER A 65 -4.24 -7.92 19.73
CA SER A 65 -5.66 -8.11 20.07
C SER A 65 -6.53 -6.87 19.84
N HIS A 66 -5.96 -5.67 19.83
CA HIS A 66 -6.67 -4.40 19.60
C HIS A 66 -7.20 -4.22 18.16
N PHE A 67 -6.83 -5.12 17.27
CA PHE A 67 -7.40 -5.21 15.93
C PHE A 67 -8.91 -5.48 15.94
N ARG A 68 -9.43 -6.21 16.95
CA ARG A 68 -10.84 -6.61 17.05
C ARG A 68 -11.62 -5.70 17.99
N LYS A 69 -12.91 -5.47 17.67
CA LYS A 69 -13.86 -4.83 18.59
C LYS A 69 -13.99 -5.64 19.88
N ALA A 70 -14.30 -4.95 20.97
CA ALA A 70 -14.58 -5.59 22.24
C ALA A 70 -15.66 -6.70 22.08
N GLY A 71 -15.43 -7.85 22.71
CA GLY A 71 -16.31 -9.01 22.59
C GLY A 71 -16.04 -9.92 21.37
N ASN A 72 -15.14 -9.52 20.47
CA ASN A 72 -14.72 -10.35 19.35
C ASN A 72 -13.24 -10.75 19.54
N PRO A 73 -12.93 -11.86 20.17
CA PRO A 73 -11.55 -12.29 20.39
C PRO A 73 -10.85 -12.53 19.05
N LYS A 74 -9.56 -12.18 18.98
CA LYS A 74 -8.73 -12.52 17.83
C LYS A 74 -8.41 -14.02 17.89
N THR A 75 -8.75 -14.76 16.83
CA THR A 75 -8.47 -16.19 16.69
C THR A 75 -7.46 -16.49 15.59
N ALA A 76 -7.37 -15.64 14.56
CA ALA A 76 -6.42 -15.77 13.48
C ALA A 76 -5.90 -14.41 12.98
N ASN A 77 -4.75 -14.42 12.37
CA ASN A 77 -4.22 -13.24 11.68
C ASN A 77 -4.91 -13.09 10.31
N PRO A 78 -5.31 -11.88 9.90
CA PRO A 78 -5.91 -11.68 8.61
C PRO A 78 -4.88 -11.66 7.47
N ILE A 79 -5.29 -12.17 6.31
CA ILE A 79 -4.64 -11.92 5.03
C ILE A 79 -5.48 -10.90 4.29
N LEU A 80 -4.86 -9.78 3.94
CA LEU A 80 -5.49 -8.72 3.16
C LEU A 80 -4.97 -8.77 1.72
N ASN A 81 -5.88 -8.57 0.79
CA ASN A 81 -5.54 -8.18 -0.58
C ASN A 81 -5.81 -6.70 -0.72
N SER A 82 -4.86 -5.96 -1.29
CA SER A 82 -5.08 -4.60 -1.76
C SER A 82 -4.91 -4.54 -3.27
N SER A 83 -5.61 -3.59 -3.88
CA SER A 83 -5.47 -3.24 -5.29
C SER A 83 -5.48 -1.72 -5.40
N SER A 84 -4.51 -1.15 -6.10
CA SER A 84 -4.47 0.27 -6.39
C SER A 84 -4.41 0.56 -7.87
N MET A 85 -4.87 1.75 -8.23
CA MET A 85 -4.74 2.34 -9.54
C MET A 85 -4.11 3.71 -9.38
N ASP A 86 -2.95 3.89 -10.01
CA ASP A 86 -2.14 5.09 -9.90
C ASP A 86 -2.17 5.84 -11.24
N VAL A 87 -2.58 7.10 -11.20
CA VAL A 87 -2.67 7.98 -12.38
C VAL A 87 -1.59 9.03 -12.27
N PHE A 88 -0.59 8.97 -13.12
CA PHE A 88 0.56 9.87 -13.11
C PHE A 88 0.23 11.21 -13.79
N PHE A 89 0.47 12.32 -13.10
CA PHE A 89 0.39 13.67 -13.67
C PHE A 89 1.65 14.04 -14.43
N ASP A 90 2.78 13.62 -13.90
CA ASP A 90 4.13 13.72 -14.47
C ASP A 90 4.93 12.47 -14.09
N ASP A 91 6.24 12.48 -14.22
CA ASP A 91 7.08 11.32 -13.93
C ASP A 91 7.22 11.06 -12.42
N ASP A 92 6.97 12.06 -11.58
CA ASP A 92 7.25 12.05 -10.15
C ASP A 92 6.00 12.12 -9.27
N THR A 93 4.86 12.59 -9.83
CA THR A 93 3.64 12.84 -9.08
C THR A 93 2.49 12.00 -9.59
N TYR A 94 1.82 11.28 -8.71
CA TYR A 94 0.61 10.55 -9.09
C TYR A 94 -0.49 10.59 -8.04
N PHE A 95 -1.71 10.51 -8.53
CA PHE A 95 -2.91 10.27 -7.74
C PHE A 95 -3.15 8.78 -7.67
N LEU A 96 -3.47 8.27 -6.49
CA LEU A 96 -3.77 6.87 -6.28
C LEU A 96 -5.19 6.66 -5.72
N GLY A 97 -5.80 5.56 -6.16
CA GLY A 97 -7.01 5.01 -5.56
C GLY A 97 -6.73 3.57 -5.14
N GLU A 98 -6.96 3.25 -3.87
CA GLU A 98 -6.65 1.95 -3.30
C GLU A 98 -7.89 1.34 -2.64
N ALA A 99 -8.10 0.04 -2.86
CA ALA A 99 -9.08 -0.76 -2.14
C ALA A 99 -8.38 -1.96 -1.49
N GLN A 100 -8.66 -2.18 -0.20
CA GLN A 100 -8.15 -3.33 0.54
C GLN A 100 -9.33 -4.15 1.09
N THR A 101 -9.19 -5.47 1.05
CA THR A 101 -10.18 -6.39 1.61
C THR A 101 -9.51 -7.55 2.32
N VAL A 102 -10.15 -8.08 3.35
CA VAL A 102 -9.69 -9.31 3.98
C VAL A 102 -10.14 -10.50 3.16
N MET A 103 -9.17 -11.32 2.72
CA MET A 103 -9.41 -12.56 2.00
C MET A 103 -9.58 -13.75 2.95
N TRP A 104 -8.87 -13.73 4.09
CA TRP A 104 -8.86 -14.83 5.04
C TRP A 104 -8.52 -14.33 6.44
N GLY A 105 -8.96 -15.07 7.47
CA GLY A 105 -8.72 -14.78 8.89
C GLY A 105 -9.91 -14.12 9.58
N ASP A 106 -9.69 -13.52 10.76
CA ASP A 106 -10.73 -13.08 11.69
C ASP A 106 -11.60 -11.90 11.25
N ALA A 107 -11.26 -11.23 10.17
CA ALA A 107 -11.89 -9.97 9.79
C ALA A 107 -12.71 -10.06 8.49
N GLY A 108 -13.35 -11.20 8.24
CA GLY A 108 -14.17 -11.38 7.05
C GLY A 108 -15.20 -10.26 6.86
N GLY A 109 -15.22 -9.65 5.67
CA GLY A 109 -16.04 -8.48 5.37
C GLY A 109 -15.44 -7.13 5.79
N TYR A 110 -14.19 -7.08 6.28
CA TYR A 110 -13.47 -5.83 6.47
C TYR A 110 -12.94 -5.31 5.13
N ALA A 111 -13.17 -4.04 4.89
CA ALA A 111 -12.69 -3.35 3.70
C ALA A 111 -12.20 -1.94 4.03
N ILE A 112 -11.23 -1.46 3.25
CA ILE A 112 -10.70 -0.10 3.30
C ILE A 112 -10.74 0.44 1.87
N GLY A 113 -11.20 1.69 1.70
CA GLY A 113 -11.08 2.45 0.46
C GLY A 113 -10.29 3.72 0.73
N LEU A 114 -9.24 3.97 -0.03
CA LEU A 114 -8.36 5.11 0.12
C LEU A 114 -8.19 5.85 -1.20
N ILE A 115 -8.03 7.15 -1.11
CA ILE A 115 -7.52 7.99 -2.20
C ILE A 115 -6.32 8.79 -1.67
N GLY A 116 -5.36 9.08 -2.53
CA GLY A 116 -4.14 9.74 -2.10
C GLY A 116 -3.35 10.38 -3.22
N LEU A 117 -2.29 11.03 -2.81
CA LEU A 117 -1.27 11.61 -3.67
C LEU A 117 0.09 11.11 -3.19
N GLU A 118 0.95 10.83 -4.15
CA GLU A 118 2.36 10.54 -3.89
C GLU A 118 3.24 11.44 -4.75
N GLN A 119 4.34 11.88 -4.16
CA GLN A 119 5.37 12.70 -4.79
C GLN A 119 6.74 12.05 -4.56
N ASN A 120 7.41 11.72 -5.66
CA ASN A 120 8.76 11.19 -5.66
C ASN A 120 9.79 12.31 -5.90
N TYR A 121 10.96 12.15 -5.31
CA TYR A 121 12.10 13.03 -5.50
C TYR A 121 13.36 12.20 -5.69
N ASP A 122 14.03 12.37 -6.82
CA ASP A 122 15.37 11.83 -7.00
C ASP A 122 16.36 12.64 -6.16
N LEU A 123 17.14 11.93 -5.36
CA LEU A 123 18.24 12.48 -4.57
C LEU A 123 19.56 12.27 -5.31
N MET A 124 20.68 12.61 -4.67
CA MET A 124 21.99 12.40 -5.26
C MET A 124 22.35 10.92 -5.40
N GLY A 125 22.92 10.56 -6.54
CA GLY A 125 23.33 9.18 -6.83
C GLY A 125 22.16 8.26 -7.16
N ASN A 126 22.05 7.15 -6.43
CA ASN A 126 21.04 6.10 -6.63
C ASN A 126 19.91 6.16 -5.62
N TRP A 127 19.76 7.24 -4.88
CA TRP A 127 18.74 7.41 -3.86
C TRP A 127 17.55 8.18 -4.38
N SER A 128 16.35 7.76 -3.96
CA SER A 128 15.11 8.54 -4.10
C SER A 128 14.31 8.51 -2.78
N ILE A 129 13.41 9.46 -2.65
CA ILE A 129 12.50 9.59 -1.52
C ILE A 129 11.09 9.85 -2.06
N ALA A 130 10.10 9.17 -1.48
CA ALA A 130 8.71 9.39 -1.79
C ALA A 130 7.93 9.85 -0.55
N PHE A 131 7.02 10.78 -0.76
CA PHE A 131 6.05 11.25 0.24
C PHE A 131 4.65 10.87 -0.23
N GLU A 132 3.92 10.15 0.62
CA GLU A 132 2.56 9.74 0.33
C GLU A 132 1.60 10.31 1.38
N GLY A 133 0.44 10.79 0.92
CA GLY A 133 -0.69 11.14 1.77
C GLY A 133 -1.95 10.46 1.28
N LYS A 134 -2.65 9.75 2.17
CA LYS A 134 -3.89 9.02 1.87
C LYS A 134 -5.00 9.38 2.86
N PHE A 135 -6.23 9.36 2.39
CA PHE A 135 -7.41 9.39 3.27
C PHE A 135 -8.54 8.54 2.68
N GLY A 136 -9.45 8.11 3.53
CA GLY A 136 -10.56 7.29 3.11
C GLY A 136 -11.38 6.72 4.24
N ALA A 137 -11.98 5.58 4.00
CA ALA A 137 -12.86 4.94 4.96
C ALA A 137 -12.58 3.44 5.09
N ALA A 138 -12.77 2.93 6.29
CA ALA A 138 -12.63 1.51 6.60
C ALA A 138 -13.82 1.02 7.45
N GLY A 139 -14.19 -0.24 7.26
CA GLY A 139 -15.29 -0.81 8.06
C GLY A 139 -15.52 -2.29 7.85
N GLY A 140 -16.40 -2.86 8.68
CA GLY A 140 -16.82 -4.25 8.57
C GLY A 140 -15.97 -5.23 9.39
N GLY A 141 -16.25 -6.52 9.23
CA GLY A 141 -15.46 -7.63 9.76
C GLY A 141 -15.25 -7.69 11.28
N GLY A 142 -15.95 -6.88 12.08
CA GLY A 142 -15.69 -6.78 13.53
C GLY A 142 -14.33 -6.17 13.89
N VAL A 143 -13.71 -5.43 12.95
CA VAL A 143 -12.48 -4.68 13.16
C VAL A 143 -12.78 -3.35 13.87
N GLN A 144 -11.90 -2.93 14.76
CA GLN A 144 -12.04 -1.65 15.47
C GLN A 144 -11.58 -0.51 14.56
N THR A 145 -12.51 0.30 14.05
CA THR A 145 -12.25 1.37 13.08
C THR A 145 -12.59 2.78 13.59
N HIS A 146 -13.03 2.93 14.85
CA HIS A 146 -13.31 4.23 15.49
C HIS A 146 -14.05 5.26 14.59
N GLY A 147 -15.15 4.83 13.94
CA GLY A 147 -15.95 5.68 13.06
C GLY A 147 -15.59 5.56 11.58
N GLY A 148 -14.56 4.79 11.26
CA GLY A 148 -14.25 4.39 9.89
C GLY A 148 -13.40 5.36 9.08
N LEU A 149 -13.13 6.58 9.56
CA LEU A 149 -12.20 7.48 8.87
C LEU A 149 -10.77 6.96 8.99
N VAL A 150 -10.08 6.89 7.87
CA VAL A 150 -8.66 6.50 7.79
C VAL A 150 -7.88 7.65 7.14
N ILE A 151 -6.79 8.05 7.79
CA ILE A 151 -5.82 9.00 7.25
C ILE A 151 -4.45 8.35 7.38
N GLY A 152 -3.67 8.35 6.30
CA GLY A 152 -2.33 7.82 6.26
C GLY A 152 -1.36 8.82 5.66
N ALA A 153 -0.13 8.78 6.14
CA ALA A 153 1.01 9.45 5.54
C ALA A 153 2.15 8.45 5.46
N GLY A 154 2.87 8.43 4.35
CA GLY A 154 4.00 7.57 4.09
C GLY A 154 5.24 8.37 3.72
N LEU A 155 6.37 7.83 4.10
CA LEU A 155 7.69 8.28 3.68
C LEU A 155 8.47 7.04 3.27
N GLU A 156 8.92 6.97 2.04
CA GLU A 156 9.66 5.84 1.51
C GLU A 156 11.04 6.32 1.03
N PHE A 157 12.07 5.55 1.35
CA PHE A 157 13.42 5.75 0.86
C PHE A 157 13.81 4.58 -0.02
N ASP A 158 14.23 4.86 -1.23
CA ASP A 158 14.68 3.87 -2.17
C ASP A 158 16.16 3.98 -2.46
N TYR A 159 16.80 2.85 -2.61
CA TYR A 159 18.17 2.75 -3.10
C TYR A 159 18.25 1.80 -4.29
N LYS A 160 18.60 2.34 -5.43
CA LYS A 160 18.78 1.60 -6.68
C LYS A 160 20.15 0.93 -6.70
N PHE A 161 20.20 -0.32 -6.26
CA PHE A 161 21.46 -1.10 -6.18
C PHE A 161 21.97 -1.49 -7.57
N THR A 162 21.05 -1.88 -8.46
CA THR A 162 21.30 -2.14 -9.88
C THR A 162 20.07 -1.69 -10.68
N ASN A 163 20.15 -1.74 -12.03
CA ASN A 163 18.98 -1.50 -12.88
C ASN A 163 17.84 -2.54 -12.68
N LYS A 164 18.07 -3.58 -11.85
CA LYS A 164 17.14 -4.68 -11.60
C LYS A 164 16.85 -4.92 -10.12
N LEU A 165 17.40 -4.13 -9.22
CA LEU A 165 17.17 -4.29 -7.79
C LEU A 165 17.09 -2.92 -7.13
N ILE A 166 15.94 -2.64 -6.54
CA ILE A 166 15.67 -1.47 -5.71
C ILE A 166 15.39 -1.97 -4.30
N LEU A 167 16.04 -1.39 -3.31
CA LEU A 167 15.76 -1.62 -1.90
C LEU A 167 14.96 -0.45 -1.37
N SER A 168 13.80 -0.72 -0.80
CA SER A 168 12.87 0.27 -0.27
C SER A 168 12.75 0.15 1.24
N THR A 169 12.65 1.28 1.93
CA THR A 169 12.33 1.39 3.35
C THR A 169 11.42 2.57 3.61
N GLY A 170 10.31 2.33 4.29
CA GLY A 170 9.33 3.34 4.65
C GLY A 170 8.74 3.08 6.03
#